data_f2caf4b586a37ad408ca40ecf8f9be9e
#
_entry.id   f2caf4b586a37ad408ca40ecf8f9be9e
#
_cell.length_a   1.000
_cell.length_b   1.000
_cell.length_c   1.000
_cell.angle_alpha   90.00
_cell.angle_beta   90.00
_cell.angle_gamma   90.00
#
_symmetry.space_group_name_H-M   'P 1'
#
loop_
_entity.id
_entity.type
_entity.pdbx_description
1 polymer ?
#
loop_
_entity_poly.entity_id
_entity_poly.type
_entity_poly.pdbx_seq_one_letter_code
_entity_poly.pdbx_strand_id
1 'polypeptide(L)'
;LDAAKAEWPSFLPSALMNLGLDLRGGAHLLAEVKVEDVYKTRIDALWPEVRDTLRDLRDQVGAVRRAPSPDDVLRVTVSNPEGMAAALEAVRGLGASVVSLTGVGQSTIDVTSEGSDIVVTLSEAEKLATDERTLQQSLEIIRRRVDEAGTREPTIQRQGEDRILIQVPGIGSAQELKALIGQTAQLTFNAVISRTTDAGANAGPRNVLLPALDEEGVYYI
;
A
#
# COMPACT_ATOMS: atom_id res chain seq x y z
N LEU A 1 3.21 26.07 33.37
CA LEU A 1 3.79 24.84 33.95
C LEU A 1 5.18 25.05 34.54
N ASP A 2 5.89 26.08 34.12
CA ASP A 2 7.23 26.45 34.69
C ASP A 2 7.18 27.12 36.02
N ALA A 3 6.08 27.81 36.36
CA ALA A 3 5.89 28.46 37.65
C ALA A 3 5.77 27.45 38.82
N ALA A 4 5.19 26.27 38.56
CA ALA A 4 5.05 25.22 39.57
C ALA A 4 6.37 24.55 39.95
N LYS A 5 7.41 24.65 39.10
CA LYS A 5 8.75 24.13 39.37
C LYS A 5 9.59 25.00 40.32
N ALA A 6 9.28 26.28 40.39
CA ALA A 6 10.06 27.23 41.17
C ALA A 6 9.87 27.10 42.70
N GLU A 7 8.76 26.50 43.15
CA GLU A 7 8.43 26.32 44.58
C GLU A 7 8.66 24.88 45.09
N TRP A 8 9.20 23.96 44.24
CA TRP A 8 9.39 22.57 44.64
C TRP A 8 10.66 22.41 45.51
N PRO A 9 10.55 21.81 46.67
CA PRO A 9 11.72 21.62 47.53
C PRO A 9 12.80 20.81 46.91
N SER A 10 14.06 21.24 47.00
CA SER A 10 15.23 20.65 46.31
C SER A 10 15.57 19.20 46.71
N PHE A 11 15.00 18.71 47.80
CA PHE A 11 15.19 17.32 48.27
C PHE A 11 14.14 16.32 47.73
N LEU A 12 13.14 16.79 46.99
CA LEU A 12 12.13 15.96 46.38
C LEU A 12 12.42 15.79 44.88
N PRO A 13 12.16 14.60 44.29
CA PRO A 13 12.36 14.40 42.89
C PRO A 13 11.46 15.31 42.06
N SER A 14 12.05 16.14 41.19
CA SER A 14 11.37 17.12 40.34
C SER A 14 10.90 16.51 39.01
N ALA A 15 10.96 15.19 38.86
CA ALA A 15 10.45 14.53 37.67
C ALA A 15 8.93 14.68 37.56
N LEU A 16 8.48 15.29 36.47
CA LEU A 16 7.05 15.35 36.15
C LEU A 16 6.56 13.92 35.96
N MET A 17 5.54 13.53 36.72
CA MET A 17 4.90 12.23 36.53
C MET A 17 4.32 12.15 35.10
N ASN A 18 4.58 11.08 34.40
CA ASN A 18 3.94 10.81 33.12
C ASN A 18 2.45 10.50 33.40
N LEU A 19 1.62 11.51 33.21
CA LEU A 19 0.18 11.39 33.32
C LEU A 19 -0.35 10.74 32.03
N GLY A 20 -1.13 9.67 32.16
CA GLY A 20 -1.78 9.00 31.02
C GLY A 20 -2.82 9.88 30.31
N LEU A 21 -3.43 9.34 29.27
CA LEU A 21 -4.48 9.97 28.44
C LEU A 21 -5.59 10.62 29.25
N ASP A 22 -6.02 9.98 30.35
CA ASP A 22 -7.13 10.42 31.18
C ASP A 22 -6.85 11.73 31.93
N LEU A 23 -5.58 12.06 32.19
CA LEU A 23 -5.18 13.23 33.00
C LEU A 23 -4.51 14.33 32.16
N ARG A 24 -3.95 14.02 31.01
CA ARG A 24 -3.32 15.00 30.10
C ARG A 24 -4.17 15.38 28.92
N GLY A 25 -5.23 14.61 28.64
CA GLY A 25 -5.92 14.65 27.36
C GLY A 25 -5.06 13.97 26.28
N GLY A 26 -5.62 13.69 25.16
CA GLY A 26 -4.93 13.08 24.03
C GLY A 26 -5.88 12.74 22.92
N ALA A 27 -5.31 12.39 21.77
CA ALA A 27 -6.06 11.92 20.61
C ALA A 27 -6.13 10.39 20.58
N HIS A 28 -7.27 9.90 20.12
CA HIS A 28 -7.61 8.50 20.03
C HIS A 28 -8.23 8.26 18.66
N LEU A 29 -7.65 7.37 17.90
CA LEU A 29 -8.06 7.08 16.53
C LEU A 29 -8.04 5.57 16.28
N LEU A 30 -9.07 5.08 15.62
CA LEU A 30 -9.11 3.75 15.03
C LEU A 30 -8.97 3.90 13.52
N ALA A 31 -7.87 3.40 12.97
CA ALA A 31 -7.61 3.41 11.53
C ALA A 31 -7.89 2.02 10.95
N GLU A 32 -8.51 1.97 9.79
CA GLU A 32 -8.73 0.76 8.98
C GLU A 32 -7.69 0.71 7.86
N VAL A 33 -7.10 -0.45 7.65
CA VAL A 33 -6.14 -0.71 6.58
C VAL A 33 -6.88 -1.32 5.40
N LYS A 34 -6.92 -0.61 4.26
CA LYS A 34 -7.57 -1.08 3.03
C LYS A 34 -6.66 -2.04 2.27
N VAL A 35 -6.70 -3.30 2.63
CA VAL A 35 -5.88 -4.34 2.00
C VAL A 35 -6.31 -4.64 0.55
N GLU A 36 -7.55 -4.36 0.19
CA GLU A 36 -8.11 -4.54 -1.16
C GLU A 36 -7.36 -3.70 -2.20
N ASP A 37 -6.94 -2.48 -1.86
CA ASP A 37 -6.15 -1.63 -2.75
C ASP A 37 -4.77 -2.25 -3.04
N VAL A 38 -4.23 -3.01 -2.10
CA VAL A 38 -2.97 -3.76 -2.27
C VAL A 38 -3.19 -4.96 -3.20
N TYR A 39 -4.29 -5.69 -3.05
CA TYR A 39 -4.64 -6.81 -3.94
C TYR A 39 -4.79 -6.32 -5.37
N LYS A 40 -5.55 -5.24 -5.58
CA LYS A 40 -5.70 -4.61 -6.88
C LYS A 40 -4.35 -4.26 -7.51
N THR A 41 -3.49 -3.59 -6.76
CA THR A 41 -2.16 -3.20 -7.25
C THR A 41 -1.33 -4.42 -7.65
N ARG A 42 -1.38 -5.50 -6.88
CA ARG A 42 -0.67 -6.75 -7.17
C ARG A 42 -1.22 -7.45 -8.41
N ILE A 43 -2.53 -7.54 -8.52
CA ILE A 43 -3.20 -8.14 -9.69
C ILE A 43 -2.90 -7.32 -10.94
N ASP A 44 -2.93 -5.99 -10.87
CA ASP A 44 -2.58 -5.14 -12.00
C ASP A 44 -1.11 -5.29 -12.42
N ALA A 45 -0.21 -5.50 -11.46
CA ALA A 45 1.21 -5.74 -11.72
C ALA A 45 1.49 -7.08 -12.42
N LEU A 46 0.62 -8.08 -12.28
CA LEU A 46 0.75 -9.37 -12.98
C LEU A 46 0.42 -9.26 -14.48
N TRP A 47 -0.37 -8.28 -14.90
CA TRP A 47 -0.81 -8.18 -16.29
C TRP A 47 0.34 -8.15 -17.32
N PRO A 48 1.39 -7.33 -17.18
CA PRO A 48 2.52 -7.36 -18.12
C PRO A 48 3.17 -8.74 -18.24
N GLU A 49 3.39 -9.44 -17.13
CA GLU A 49 4.03 -10.75 -17.09
C GLU A 49 3.16 -11.82 -17.75
N VAL A 50 1.86 -11.86 -17.41
CA VAL A 50 0.89 -12.77 -18.02
C VAL A 50 0.78 -12.53 -19.54
N ARG A 51 0.70 -11.25 -19.95
CA ARG A 51 0.65 -10.88 -21.37
C ARG A 51 1.89 -11.35 -22.11
N ASP A 52 3.07 -11.14 -21.57
CA ASP A 52 4.33 -11.46 -22.24
C ASP A 52 4.53 -12.98 -22.30
N THR A 53 4.22 -13.71 -21.22
CA THR A 53 4.21 -15.19 -21.21
C THR A 53 3.25 -15.78 -22.24
N LEU A 54 2.03 -15.24 -22.34
CA LEU A 54 1.05 -15.72 -23.33
C LEU A 54 1.41 -15.29 -24.76
N ARG A 55 2.16 -14.19 -24.93
CA ARG A 55 2.68 -13.78 -26.24
C ARG A 55 3.68 -14.78 -26.79
N ASP A 56 4.51 -15.37 -25.94
CA ASP A 56 5.47 -16.41 -26.34
C ASP A 56 4.77 -17.70 -26.83
N LEU A 57 3.52 -17.90 -26.39
CA LEU A 57 2.65 -19.01 -26.81
C LEU A 57 1.64 -18.61 -27.88
N ARG A 58 1.85 -17.49 -28.58
CA ARG A 58 0.87 -16.92 -29.54
C ARG A 58 0.41 -17.90 -30.62
N ASP A 59 1.27 -18.77 -31.07
CA ASP A 59 0.92 -19.78 -32.09
C ASP A 59 -0.13 -20.78 -31.59
N GLN A 60 -0.21 -21.00 -30.29
CA GLN A 60 -1.15 -21.92 -29.65
C GLN A 60 -2.41 -21.21 -29.14
N VAL A 61 -2.25 -20.05 -28.47
CA VAL A 61 -3.34 -19.32 -27.79
C VAL A 61 -3.98 -18.25 -28.66
N GLY A 62 -3.33 -17.82 -29.72
CA GLY A 62 -3.77 -16.76 -30.62
C GLY A 62 -3.60 -15.36 -30.01
N ALA A 63 -4.57 -14.48 -30.24
CA ALA A 63 -4.56 -13.13 -29.71
C ALA A 63 -4.96 -13.13 -28.23
N VAL A 64 -4.26 -12.30 -27.45
CA VAL A 64 -4.45 -12.16 -25.99
C VAL A 64 -4.97 -10.77 -25.68
N ARG A 65 -6.04 -10.67 -24.87
CA ARG A 65 -6.65 -9.40 -24.49
C ARG A 65 -7.07 -9.44 -23.04
N ARG A 66 -6.79 -8.35 -22.28
CA ARG A 66 -7.35 -8.16 -20.94
C ARG A 66 -8.86 -7.88 -21.07
N ALA A 67 -9.66 -8.64 -20.35
CA ALA A 67 -11.10 -8.45 -20.24
C ALA A 67 -11.47 -7.66 -18.96
N PRO A 68 -12.62 -6.97 -18.94
CA PRO A 68 -13.13 -6.34 -17.73
C PRO A 68 -13.36 -7.38 -16.63
N SER A 69 -12.95 -7.04 -15.41
CA SER A 69 -13.03 -7.91 -14.23
C SER A 69 -13.09 -7.07 -12.95
N PRO A 70 -13.50 -7.64 -11.81
CA PRO A 70 -13.31 -7.03 -10.49
C PRO A 70 -11.85 -6.67 -10.23
N ASP A 71 -11.63 -5.77 -9.27
CA ASP A 71 -10.31 -5.20 -8.96
C ASP A 71 -9.29 -6.24 -8.45
N ASP A 72 -9.76 -7.31 -7.82
CA ASP A 72 -8.96 -8.41 -7.28
C ASP A 72 -8.80 -9.61 -8.24
N VAL A 73 -9.23 -9.45 -9.49
CA VAL A 73 -9.22 -10.50 -10.52
C VAL A 73 -8.58 -9.98 -11.80
N LEU A 74 -7.62 -10.71 -12.35
CA LEU A 74 -7.14 -10.50 -13.71
C LEU A 74 -7.81 -11.50 -14.64
N ARG A 75 -8.61 -11.00 -15.60
CA ARG A 75 -9.26 -11.80 -16.63
C ARG A 75 -8.60 -11.55 -17.96
N VAL A 76 -8.23 -12.62 -18.64
CA VAL A 76 -7.51 -12.58 -19.93
C VAL A 76 -8.17 -13.50 -20.91
N THR A 77 -8.71 -12.95 -22.00
CA THR A 77 -9.30 -13.73 -23.09
C THR A 77 -8.25 -14.16 -24.10
N VAL A 78 -8.26 -15.43 -24.48
CA VAL A 78 -7.47 -15.99 -25.58
C VAL A 78 -8.37 -16.31 -26.76
N SER A 79 -7.90 -16.07 -27.99
CA SER A 79 -8.71 -16.28 -29.19
C SER A 79 -8.75 -17.73 -29.68
N ASN A 80 -7.80 -18.57 -29.26
CA ASN A 80 -7.76 -19.99 -29.55
C ASN A 80 -7.91 -20.83 -28.26
N PRO A 81 -9.09 -21.39 -27.97
CA PRO A 81 -9.31 -22.22 -26.79
C PRO A 81 -8.54 -23.54 -26.77
N GLU A 82 -8.07 -24.05 -27.92
CA GLU A 82 -7.31 -25.30 -27.98
C GLU A 82 -5.96 -25.19 -27.25
N GLY A 83 -5.38 -23.98 -27.20
CA GLY A 83 -4.18 -23.67 -26.44
C GLY A 83 -4.37 -23.42 -24.96
N MET A 84 -5.61 -23.50 -24.42
CA MET A 84 -5.94 -23.14 -23.04
C MET A 84 -5.12 -23.92 -22.01
N ALA A 85 -4.90 -25.22 -22.21
CA ALA A 85 -4.14 -26.04 -21.26
C ALA A 85 -2.68 -25.55 -21.13
N ALA A 86 -2.03 -25.27 -22.27
CA ALA A 86 -0.68 -24.72 -22.28
C ALA A 86 -0.61 -23.31 -21.67
N ALA A 87 -1.64 -22.47 -21.95
CA ALA A 87 -1.75 -21.14 -21.39
C ALA A 87 -1.88 -21.17 -19.86
N LEU A 88 -2.74 -22.04 -19.33
CA LEU A 88 -2.92 -22.19 -17.87
C LEU A 88 -1.65 -22.66 -17.18
N GLU A 89 -0.94 -23.64 -17.77
CA GLU A 89 0.33 -24.14 -17.23
C GLU A 89 1.40 -23.04 -17.20
N ALA A 90 1.53 -22.29 -18.28
CA ALA A 90 2.48 -21.19 -18.38
C ALA A 90 2.18 -20.07 -17.37
N VAL A 91 0.90 -19.68 -17.24
CA VAL A 91 0.50 -18.63 -16.29
C VAL A 91 0.65 -19.11 -14.84
N ARG A 92 0.35 -20.38 -14.52
CA ARG A 92 0.62 -20.97 -13.19
C ARG A 92 2.10 -20.92 -12.83
N GLY A 93 2.97 -21.07 -13.82
CA GLY A 93 4.43 -20.96 -13.64
C GLY A 93 4.92 -19.59 -13.19
N LEU A 94 4.10 -18.54 -13.33
CA LEU A 94 4.42 -17.19 -12.81
C LEU A 94 4.21 -17.08 -11.29
N GLY A 95 3.45 -18.00 -10.70
CA GLY A 95 3.22 -18.01 -9.25
C GLY A 95 4.50 -18.37 -8.48
N ALA A 96 4.95 -17.45 -7.62
CA ALA A 96 6.00 -17.75 -6.66
C ALA A 96 5.47 -18.68 -5.55
N SER A 97 6.36 -19.34 -4.80
CA SER A 97 5.96 -20.15 -3.66
C SER A 97 5.88 -19.30 -2.39
N VAL A 98 4.74 -19.35 -1.72
CA VAL A 98 4.53 -18.78 -0.37
C VAL A 98 4.56 -19.92 0.64
N VAL A 99 5.32 -19.73 1.72
CA VAL A 99 5.29 -20.68 2.83
C VAL A 99 3.99 -20.45 3.61
N SER A 100 3.07 -21.40 3.54
CA SER A 100 1.84 -21.36 4.33
C SER A 100 2.10 -21.74 5.78
N LEU A 101 1.13 -21.50 6.67
CA LEU A 101 1.17 -21.91 8.08
C LEU A 101 1.37 -23.43 8.25
N THR A 102 1.06 -24.23 7.23
CA THR A 102 1.26 -25.68 7.21
C THR A 102 2.67 -26.08 6.74
N GLY A 103 3.55 -25.12 6.39
CA GLY A 103 4.90 -25.37 5.92
C GLY A 103 5.00 -25.88 4.48
N VAL A 104 3.89 -26.06 3.78
CA VAL A 104 3.86 -26.46 2.36
C VAL A 104 3.88 -25.18 1.52
N GLY A 105 4.81 -25.07 0.58
CA GLY A 105 4.84 -23.97 -0.38
C GLY A 105 3.58 -23.98 -1.25
N GLN A 106 2.79 -22.91 -1.17
CA GLN A 106 1.63 -22.71 -2.03
C GLN A 106 1.95 -21.63 -3.06
N SER A 107 1.30 -21.70 -4.24
CA SER A 107 1.44 -20.65 -5.24
C SER A 107 0.87 -19.33 -4.72
N THR A 108 1.49 -18.21 -5.10
CA THR A 108 0.96 -16.85 -4.81
C THR A 108 -0.33 -16.56 -5.56
N ILE A 109 -0.58 -17.27 -6.67
CA ILE A 109 -1.73 -17.05 -7.54
C ILE A 109 -2.50 -18.34 -7.78
N ASP A 110 -3.81 -18.20 -7.90
CA ASP A 110 -4.71 -19.24 -8.40
C ASP A 110 -5.09 -18.92 -9.84
N VAL A 111 -4.96 -19.92 -10.73
CA VAL A 111 -5.22 -19.77 -12.16
C VAL A 111 -6.25 -20.80 -12.59
N THR A 112 -7.40 -20.30 -13.06
CA THR A 112 -8.51 -21.11 -13.56
C THR A 112 -8.92 -20.68 -14.97
N SER A 113 -9.78 -21.45 -15.63
CA SER A 113 -10.35 -21.08 -16.92
C SER A 113 -11.86 -21.02 -16.86
N GLU A 114 -12.44 -20.01 -17.51
CA GLU A 114 -13.87 -19.84 -17.71
C GLU A 114 -14.14 -19.61 -19.20
N GLY A 115 -14.49 -20.70 -19.92
CA GLY A 115 -14.65 -20.65 -21.38
C GLY A 115 -13.33 -20.32 -22.08
N SER A 116 -13.25 -19.18 -22.76
CA SER A 116 -12.05 -18.67 -23.43
C SER A 116 -11.20 -17.75 -22.57
N ASP A 117 -11.61 -17.55 -21.32
CA ASP A 117 -10.91 -16.65 -20.39
C ASP A 117 -10.04 -17.42 -19.40
N ILE A 118 -8.86 -16.91 -19.17
CA ILE A 118 -7.99 -17.26 -18.05
C ILE A 118 -8.31 -16.28 -16.93
N VAL A 119 -8.58 -16.81 -15.76
CA VAL A 119 -8.88 -16.04 -14.54
C VAL A 119 -7.74 -16.25 -13.56
N VAL A 120 -7.09 -15.15 -13.16
CA VAL A 120 -5.99 -15.14 -12.22
C VAL A 120 -6.40 -14.33 -10.99
N THR A 121 -6.27 -14.93 -9.82
CA THR A 121 -6.52 -14.31 -8.51
C THR A 121 -5.34 -14.56 -7.59
N LEU A 122 -5.23 -13.78 -6.51
CA LEU A 122 -4.29 -14.11 -5.44
C LEU A 122 -4.82 -15.33 -4.68
N SER A 123 -3.93 -16.25 -4.35
CA SER A 123 -4.29 -17.39 -3.50
C SER A 123 -4.64 -16.93 -2.08
N GLU A 124 -5.42 -17.73 -1.35
CA GLU A 124 -5.76 -17.40 0.04
C GLU A 124 -4.51 -17.30 0.93
N ALA A 125 -3.48 -18.13 0.66
CA ALA A 125 -2.20 -18.03 1.37
C ALA A 125 -1.49 -16.68 1.12
N GLU A 126 -1.51 -16.20 -0.13
CA GLU A 126 -0.92 -14.90 -0.48
C GLU A 126 -1.74 -13.74 0.06
N LYS A 127 -3.07 -13.83 0.08
CA LYS A 127 -3.93 -12.81 0.70
C LYS A 127 -3.59 -12.68 2.18
N LEU A 128 -3.58 -13.76 2.94
CA LEU A 128 -3.22 -13.77 4.36
C LEU A 128 -1.81 -13.21 4.61
N ALA A 129 -0.83 -13.61 3.80
CA ALA A 129 0.54 -13.10 3.91
C ALA A 129 0.63 -11.60 3.56
N THR A 130 -0.19 -11.14 2.62
CA THR A 130 -0.27 -9.73 2.22
C THR A 130 -0.91 -8.89 3.32
N ASP A 131 -2.00 -9.36 3.93
CA ASP A 131 -2.70 -8.68 5.02
C ASP A 131 -1.78 -8.48 6.21
N GLU A 132 -1.12 -9.56 6.66
CA GLU A 132 -0.18 -9.48 7.77
C GLU A 132 0.98 -8.50 7.48
N ARG A 133 1.57 -8.58 6.29
CA ARG A 133 2.65 -7.69 5.87
C ARG A 133 2.19 -6.24 5.79
N THR A 134 1.02 -5.99 5.22
CA THR A 134 0.47 -4.64 5.06
C THR A 134 0.13 -4.01 6.42
N LEU A 135 -0.44 -4.79 7.34
CA LEU A 135 -0.70 -4.35 8.71
C LEU A 135 0.59 -4.02 9.46
N GLN A 136 1.60 -4.88 9.38
CA GLN A 136 2.89 -4.63 10.04
C GLN A 136 3.57 -3.39 9.49
N GLN A 137 3.58 -3.20 8.17
CA GLN A 137 4.13 -2.01 7.54
C GLN A 137 3.36 -0.75 7.95
N SER A 138 2.03 -0.83 8.01
CA SER A 138 1.19 0.29 8.44
C SER A 138 1.46 0.68 9.89
N LEU A 139 1.58 -0.30 10.80
CA LEU A 139 1.97 -0.07 12.19
C LEU A 139 3.33 0.63 12.30
N GLU A 140 4.32 0.18 11.53
CA GLU A 140 5.67 0.76 11.54
C GLU A 140 5.67 2.20 11.00
N ILE A 141 4.94 2.45 9.90
CA ILE A 141 4.81 3.80 9.33
C ILE A 141 4.13 4.75 10.31
N ILE A 142 3.03 4.33 10.93
CA ILE A 142 2.30 5.13 11.91
C ILE A 142 3.21 5.44 13.10
N ARG A 143 3.91 4.43 13.64
CA ARG A 143 4.83 4.61 14.77
C ARG A 143 5.90 5.63 14.43
N ARG A 144 6.57 5.51 13.29
CA ARG A 144 7.60 6.45 12.85
C ARG A 144 7.08 7.88 12.79
N ARG A 145 5.91 8.11 12.21
CA ARG A 145 5.32 9.45 12.09
C ARG A 145 4.95 10.06 13.44
N VAL A 146 4.42 9.24 14.33
CA VAL A 146 4.05 9.69 15.69
C VAL A 146 5.32 10.00 16.50
N ASP A 147 6.38 9.20 16.35
CA ASP A 147 7.67 9.44 17.01
C ASP A 147 8.36 10.71 16.47
N GLU A 148 8.34 10.95 15.15
CA GLU A 148 8.89 12.16 14.50
C GLU A 148 8.17 13.44 14.97
N ALA A 149 6.89 13.34 15.35
CA ALA A 149 6.14 14.45 15.94
C ALA A 149 6.55 14.77 17.40
N GLY A 150 7.49 14.02 17.97
CA GLY A 150 8.00 14.24 19.32
C GLY A 150 7.00 13.87 20.42
N THR A 151 6.02 13.04 20.12
CA THR A 151 5.03 12.58 21.09
C THR A 151 5.63 11.57 22.05
N ARG A 152 5.23 11.63 23.32
CA ARG A 152 5.74 10.74 24.35
C ARG A 152 4.79 9.57 24.56
N GLU A 153 5.32 8.36 24.52
CA GLU A 153 4.64 7.10 24.86
C GLU A 153 3.30 6.87 24.14
N PRO A 154 3.28 6.88 22.78
CA PRO A 154 2.08 6.55 22.05
C PRO A 154 1.76 5.05 22.22
N THR A 155 0.47 4.72 22.29
CA THR A 155 0.00 3.34 22.20
C THR A 155 -0.48 3.10 20.78
N ILE A 156 0.22 2.22 20.05
CA ILE A 156 -0.10 1.84 18.67
C ILE A 156 -0.15 0.31 18.61
N GLN A 157 -1.35 -0.23 18.39
CA GLN A 157 -1.56 -1.67 18.43
C GLN A 157 -2.61 -2.12 17.41
N ARG A 158 -2.45 -3.36 16.92
CA ARG A 158 -3.45 -4.02 16.08
C ARG A 158 -4.73 -4.27 16.88
N GLN A 159 -5.88 -4.02 16.25
CA GLN A 159 -7.19 -4.33 16.79
C GLN A 159 -8.04 -5.07 15.75
N GLY A 160 -8.17 -6.38 15.93
CA GLY A 160 -8.83 -7.23 14.93
C GLY A 160 -7.93 -7.57 13.75
N GLU A 161 -8.51 -7.79 12.57
CA GLU A 161 -7.80 -8.28 11.40
C GLU A 161 -7.22 -7.14 10.55
N ASP A 162 -7.92 -6.01 10.47
CA ASP A 162 -7.68 -4.91 9.53
C ASP A 162 -7.53 -3.53 10.19
N ARG A 163 -7.58 -3.43 11.53
CA ARG A 163 -7.61 -2.15 12.24
C ARG A 163 -6.40 -1.93 13.14
N ILE A 164 -6.05 -0.66 13.28
CA ILE A 164 -4.97 -0.17 14.14
C ILE A 164 -5.55 0.86 15.10
N LEU A 165 -5.41 0.60 16.39
CA LEU A 165 -5.72 1.54 17.45
C LEU A 165 -4.49 2.43 17.69
N ILE A 166 -4.70 3.76 17.67
CA ILE A 166 -3.66 4.76 17.86
C ILE A 166 -4.11 5.70 18.96
N GLN A 167 -3.35 5.75 20.05
CA GLN A 167 -3.60 6.63 21.19
C GLN A 167 -2.36 7.44 21.47
N VAL A 168 -2.48 8.75 21.38
CA VAL A 168 -1.34 9.66 21.52
C VAL A 168 -1.64 10.70 22.59
N PRO A 169 -0.96 10.64 23.74
CA PRO A 169 -1.10 11.65 24.79
C PRO A 169 -0.55 13.01 24.34
N GLY A 170 -1.25 14.08 24.69
CA GLY A 170 -0.79 15.44 24.46
C GLY A 170 -1.07 16.02 23.07
N ILE A 171 -1.66 15.26 22.14
CA ILE A 171 -2.21 15.78 20.90
C ILE A 171 -3.60 16.37 21.17
N GLY A 172 -3.85 17.58 20.68
CA GLY A 172 -5.06 18.35 21.00
C GLY A 172 -6.35 17.80 20.40
N SER A 173 -6.27 17.06 19.28
CA SER A 173 -7.47 16.55 18.60
C SER A 173 -7.20 15.32 17.72
N ALA A 174 -8.26 14.55 17.44
CA ALA A 174 -8.21 13.45 16.49
C ALA A 174 -7.91 13.93 15.04
N GLN A 175 -8.31 15.17 14.70
CA GLN A 175 -8.01 15.77 13.40
C GLN A 175 -6.51 16.03 13.23
N GLU A 176 -5.86 16.54 14.25
CA GLU A 176 -4.41 16.77 14.28
C GLU A 176 -3.66 15.44 14.13
N LEU A 177 -4.06 14.40 14.89
CA LEU A 177 -3.51 13.07 14.78
C LEU A 177 -3.73 12.48 13.35
N LYS A 178 -4.93 12.66 12.79
CA LYS A 178 -5.24 12.23 11.43
C LYS A 178 -4.38 12.95 10.38
N ALA A 179 -4.14 14.25 10.53
CA ALA A 179 -3.27 15.01 9.64
C ALA A 179 -1.82 14.51 9.72
N LEU A 180 -1.34 14.19 10.93
CA LEU A 180 -0.01 13.67 11.16
C LEU A 180 0.23 12.32 10.48
N ILE A 181 -0.69 11.37 10.65
CA ILE A 181 -0.54 10.02 10.10
C ILE A 181 -1.00 9.91 8.64
N GLY A 182 -1.85 10.82 8.17
CA GLY A 182 -2.48 10.77 6.85
C GLY A 182 -1.64 11.34 5.71
N GLN A 183 -0.47 11.91 5.98
CA GLN A 183 0.43 12.41 4.94
C GLN A 183 1.05 11.23 4.18
N THR A 184 0.49 10.89 3.04
CA THR A 184 1.08 9.88 2.14
C THR A 184 1.90 10.59 1.06
N ALA A 185 3.20 10.37 1.06
CA ALA A 185 4.06 10.71 -0.06
C ALA A 185 4.25 9.45 -0.91
N GLN A 186 3.74 9.46 -2.13
CA GLN A 186 4.00 8.39 -3.08
C GLN A 186 5.19 8.81 -3.96
N LEU A 187 6.27 8.04 -3.89
CA LEU A 187 7.39 8.23 -4.80
C LEU A 187 7.04 7.61 -6.16
N THR A 188 7.04 8.44 -7.19
CA THR A 188 6.86 7.98 -8.57
C THR A 188 8.07 8.36 -9.40
N PHE A 189 8.50 7.47 -10.29
CA PHE A 189 9.53 7.73 -11.28
C PHE A 189 8.87 7.94 -12.64
N ASN A 190 9.04 9.12 -13.20
CA ASN A 190 8.49 9.46 -14.50
C ASN A 190 9.64 9.79 -15.46
N ALA A 191 9.54 9.32 -16.71
CA ALA A 191 10.48 9.72 -17.74
C ALA A 191 10.18 11.18 -18.13
N VAL A 192 11.20 12.02 -18.14
CA VAL A 192 11.07 13.40 -18.60
C VAL A 192 11.07 13.43 -20.13
N ILE A 193 9.99 13.94 -20.72
CA ILE A 193 9.83 14.08 -22.16
C ILE A 193 10.32 15.46 -22.62
N SER A 194 9.98 16.51 -21.87
CA SER A 194 10.38 17.87 -22.17
C SER A 194 10.43 18.75 -20.92
N ARG A 195 11.05 19.91 -21.05
CA ARG A 195 11.16 20.96 -20.04
C ARG A 195 10.52 22.24 -20.57
N THR A 196 9.74 22.92 -19.76
CA THR A 196 9.06 24.15 -20.12
C THR A 196 9.07 25.15 -18.97
N THR A 197 8.94 26.45 -19.28
CA THR A 197 8.71 27.51 -18.30
C THR A 197 7.25 27.96 -18.25
N ASP A 198 6.38 27.33 -19.04
CA ASP A 198 4.94 27.62 -19.07
C ASP A 198 4.20 26.70 -18.10
N ALA A 199 3.67 27.29 -17.03
CA ALA A 199 2.84 26.61 -16.02
C ALA A 199 1.52 26.07 -16.59
N GLY A 200 1.08 26.57 -17.76
CA GLY A 200 -0.13 26.13 -18.45
C GLY A 200 0.13 25.20 -19.64
N ALA A 201 1.36 24.73 -19.82
CA ALA A 201 1.71 23.88 -20.94
C ALA A 201 0.87 22.59 -20.97
N ASN A 202 0.38 22.24 -22.16
CA ASN A 202 -0.37 21.00 -22.33
C ASN A 202 0.58 19.81 -22.36
N ALA A 203 0.56 19.01 -21.31
CA ALA A 203 1.39 17.81 -21.18
C ALA A 203 1.02 16.70 -22.19
N GLY A 204 -0.15 16.77 -22.83
CA GLY A 204 -0.64 15.72 -23.72
C GLY A 204 -1.27 14.52 -22.98
N PRO A 205 -1.84 13.55 -23.71
CA PRO A 205 -2.47 12.40 -23.12
C PRO A 205 -1.44 11.49 -22.42
N ARG A 206 -1.73 11.06 -21.20
CA ARG A 206 -0.90 10.21 -20.34
C ARG A 206 0.36 10.85 -19.75
N ASN A 207 0.58 12.12 -19.96
CA ASN A 207 1.69 12.86 -19.37
C ASN A 207 1.18 13.80 -18.29
N VAL A 208 2.05 14.17 -17.36
CA VAL A 208 1.75 15.06 -16.24
C VAL A 208 2.74 16.21 -16.25
N LEU A 209 2.26 17.43 -16.03
CA LEU A 209 3.10 18.59 -15.83
C LEU A 209 3.48 18.70 -14.36
N LEU A 210 4.76 18.57 -14.03
CA LEU A 210 5.27 18.61 -12.67
C LEU A 210 6.21 19.79 -12.48
N PRO A 211 6.06 20.60 -11.42
CA PRO A 211 6.99 21.68 -11.11
C PRO A 211 8.34 21.11 -10.66
N ALA A 212 9.43 21.74 -11.06
CA ALA A 212 10.75 21.50 -10.51
C ALA A 212 10.81 22.04 -9.07
N LEU A 213 11.40 21.28 -8.15
CA LEU A 213 11.58 21.71 -6.75
C LEU A 213 12.82 22.59 -6.56
N ASP A 214 13.82 22.40 -7.41
CA ASP A 214 15.15 23.04 -7.36
C ASP A 214 15.28 24.22 -8.34
N GLU A 215 14.31 24.40 -9.24
CA GLU A 215 14.32 25.50 -10.23
C GLU A 215 12.94 26.19 -10.27
N GLU A 216 12.87 27.41 -9.73
CA GLU A 216 11.63 28.20 -9.71
C GLU A 216 11.17 28.54 -11.13
N GLY A 217 9.88 28.29 -11.43
CA GLY A 217 9.27 28.58 -12.73
C GLY A 217 9.60 27.57 -13.83
N VAL A 218 10.19 26.42 -13.51
CA VAL A 218 10.47 25.34 -14.46
C VAL A 218 9.52 24.16 -14.20
N TYR A 219 9.05 23.57 -15.28
CA TYR A 219 8.16 22.41 -15.27
C TYR A 219 8.70 21.31 -16.18
N TYR A 220 8.49 20.05 -15.76
CA TYR A 220 8.80 18.85 -16.53
C TYR A 220 7.51 18.18 -17.00
N ILE A 221 7.51 17.66 -18.24
CA ILE A 221 6.43 16.89 -18.84
C ILE A 221 6.89 15.45 -19.04
#